data_7ccd3da580ac8be48c5295ad2eb53b60
#
_entry.id   7ccd3da580ac8be48c5295ad2eb53b60
#
_cell.length_a   1.000
_cell.length_b   1.000
_cell.length_c   1.000
_cell.angle_alpha   90.00
_cell.angle_beta   90.00
_cell.angle_gamma   90.00
#
_symmetry.space_group_name_H-M   'P 1'
#
loop_
_entity.id
_entity.type
_entity.pdbx_description
1 polymer ?
#
loop_
_entity_poly.entity_id
_entity_poly.type
_entity_poly.pdbx_seq_one_letter_code
_entity_poly.pdbx_strand_id
1 'polypeptide(L)'
;TKGFLPTQIADSFAIASGGATFYRNRINTLMKQGMTKAEAEAETMIQFRELSEEAQQSSRPDKISQQQAGPLGRVILAFANTPMQYARLQKRAIQDLINGRGDWKENMGIVLYYGFLQNLIFNALQTALFAVMFDDDDELDPKGGRIANGMADSLLRGLGIYGAAVAAGKNMILEAIRQSEKKRPDYQNAALQALSISPPISSKINKLRSAAKTWQYNRDDIMKQGLSLDNPAYLAVTKVLSALTNIPADRLFMKIDNLRTATEEDTEMWQSIALALGWDQWSLGLNPYEIKGSSKKKKRKRSIRSKVRRGSRN
;
A
#
# COMPACT_ATOMS: atom_id res chain seq x y z
N THR A 1 -4.51 9.30 -20.12
CA THR A 1 -4.60 7.85 -20.43
C THR A 1 -5.78 7.25 -19.69
N LYS A 2 -6.72 6.59 -20.43
CA LYS A 2 -8.02 6.11 -19.91
C LYS A 2 -7.91 5.18 -18.66
N GLY A 3 -6.80 4.51 -18.47
CA GLY A 3 -6.57 3.62 -17.31
C GLY A 3 -6.42 4.32 -15.96
N PHE A 4 -6.13 5.62 -15.95
CA PHE A 4 -6.00 6.43 -14.73
C PHE A 4 -7.22 7.32 -14.45
N LEU A 5 -8.29 7.20 -15.23
CA LEU A 5 -9.48 8.03 -15.07
C LEU A 5 -10.10 7.96 -13.67
N PRO A 6 -10.28 6.79 -13.03
CA PRO A 6 -10.80 6.72 -11.66
C PRO A 6 -9.91 7.45 -10.65
N THR A 7 -8.58 7.32 -10.78
CA THR A 7 -7.62 8.01 -9.91
C THR A 7 -7.71 9.53 -10.11
N GLN A 8 -7.76 9.99 -11.37
CA GLN A 8 -7.91 11.40 -11.69
C GLN A 8 -9.22 12.00 -11.14
N ILE A 9 -10.32 11.26 -11.21
CA ILE A 9 -11.62 11.69 -10.65
C ILE A 9 -11.52 11.79 -9.13
N ALA A 10 -10.95 10.78 -8.46
CA ALA A 10 -10.77 10.77 -7.01
C ALA A 10 -9.87 11.94 -6.54
N ASP A 11 -8.75 12.16 -7.21
CA ASP A 11 -7.84 13.27 -6.94
C ASP A 11 -8.52 14.63 -7.16
N SER A 12 -9.25 14.76 -8.27
CA SER A 12 -9.99 16.01 -8.57
C SER A 12 -11.07 16.29 -7.53
N PHE A 13 -11.77 15.25 -7.05
CA PHE A 13 -12.76 15.39 -6.01
C PHE A 13 -12.13 15.78 -4.66
N ALA A 14 -11.01 15.17 -4.28
CA ALA A 14 -10.28 15.49 -3.06
C ALA A 14 -9.75 16.94 -3.10
N ILE A 15 -9.17 17.36 -4.22
CA ILE A 15 -8.67 18.72 -4.43
C ILE A 15 -9.83 19.73 -4.40
N ALA A 16 -10.94 19.43 -5.09
CA ALA A 16 -12.08 20.34 -5.15
C ALA A 16 -12.75 20.51 -3.78
N SER A 17 -12.97 19.43 -3.03
CA SER A 17 -13.63 19.48 -1.73
C SER A 17 -12.76 20.14 -0.65
N GLY A 18 -11.51 19.71 -0.51
CA GLY A 18 -10.53 20.31 0.42
C GLY A 18 -10.16 21.73 0.03
N GLY A 19 -9.93 21.95 -1.26
CA GLY A 19 -9.58 23.25 -1.82
C GLY A 19 -10.66 24.28 -1.70
N ALA A 20 -11.92 23.91 -1.91
CA ALA A 20 -13.04 24.84 -1.75
C ALA A 20 -13.15 25.38 -0.31
N THR A 21 -12.92 24.53 0.67
CA THR A 21 -12.91 24.94 2.09
C THR A 21 -11.76 25.90 2.40
N PHE A 22 -10.54 25.55 1.95
CA PHE A 22 -9.37 26.41 2.10
C PHE A 22 -9.59 27.76 1.42
N TYR A 23 -10.02 27.75 0.15
CA TYR A 23 -10.22 28.93 -0.69
C TYR A 23 -11.19 29.91 -0.03
N ARG A 24 -12.33 29.40 0.41
CA ARG A 24 -13.37 30.23 1.08
C ARG A 24 -12.89 30.84 2.40
N ASN A 25 -12.24 30.03 3.23
CA ASN A 25 -11.72 30.49 4.52
C ASN A 25 -10.60 31.52 4.35
N ARG A 26 -9.73 31.32 3.36
CA ARG A 26 -8.59 32.20 3.13
C ARG A 26 -9.01 33.56 2.59
N ILE A 27 -9.94 33.60 1.64
CA ILE A 27 -10.53 34.86 1.14
C ILE A 27 -11.12 35.64 2.31
N ASN A 28 -11.94 34.99 3.15
CA ASN A 28 -12.54 35.64 4.29
C ASN A 28 -11.49 36.20 5.26
N THR A 29 -10.39 35.52 5.46
CA THR A 29 -9.30 35.97 6.32
C THR A 29 -8.59 37.20 5.75
N LEU A 30 -8.25 37.15 4.45
CA LEU A 30 -7.58 38.26 3.76
C LEU A 30 -8.45 39.48 3.65
N MET A 31 -9.73 39.33 3.41
CA MET A 31 -10.69 40.44 3.45
C MET A 31 -10.78 41.09 4.85
N LYS A 32 -10.74 40.28 5.92
CA LYS A 32 -10.68 40.81 7.30
C LYS A 32 -9.38 41.56 7.60
N GLN A 33 -8.32 41.27 6.87
CA GLN A 33 -7.04 41.97 6.95
C GLN A 33 -7.00 43.24 6.09
N GLY A 34 -8.10 43.60 5.44
CA GLY A 34 -8.24 44.86 4.69
C GLY A 34 -8.02 44.73 3.18
N MET A 35 -7.83 43.55 2.65
CA MET A 35 -7.73 43.34 1.19
C MET A 35 -9.09 43.48 0.53
N THR A 36 -9.10 44.00 -0.68
CA THR A 36 -10.30 43.95 -1.54
C THR A 36 -10.60 42.52 -1.94
N LYS A 37 -11.84 42.23 -2.31
CA LYS A 37 -12.25 40.89 -2.71
C LYS A 37 -11.41 40.35 -3.89
N ALA A 38 -11.14 41.18 -4.88
CA ALA A 38 -10.36 40.79 -6.06
C ALA A 38 -8.89 40.44 -5.71
N GLU A 39 -8.26 41.25 -4.85
CA GLU A 39 -6.92 40.99 -4.34
C GLU A 39 -6.86 39.72 -3.48
N ALA A 40 -7.85 39.53 -2.59
CA ALA A 40 -7.95 38.35 -1.76
C ALA A 40 -8.17 37.06 -2.59
N GLU A 41 -8.95 37.11 -3.67
CA GLU A 41 -9.13 35.98 -4.59
C GLU A 41 -7.83 35.64 -5.34
N ALA A 42 -7.13 36.65 -5.87
CA ALA A 42 -5.87 36.46 -6.58
C ALA A 42 -4.80 35.86 -5.67
N GLU A 43 -4.63 36.43 -4.47
CA GLU A 43 -3.65 35.95 -3.48
C GLU A 43 -4.01 34.54 -2.99
N THR A 44 -5.30 34.27 -2.73
CA THR A 44 -5.75 32.94 -2.30
C THR A 44 -5.49 31.89 -3.37
N MET A 45 -5.63 32.23 -4.67
CA MET A 45 -5.35 31.29 -5.75
C MET A 45 -3.85 30.91 -5.83
N ILE A 46 -2.97 31.89 -5.60
CA ILE A 46 -1.52 31.64 -5.53
C ILE A 46 -1.21 30.69 -4.36
N GLN A 47 -1.71 31.03 -3.17
CA GLN A 47 -1.49 30.22 -1.96
C GLN A 47 -2.11 28.85 -2.06
N PHE A 48 -3.28 28.71 -2.68
CA PHE A 48 -3.89 27.41 -2.94
C PHE A 48 -3.05 26.53 -3.87
N ARG A 49 -2.48 27.13 -4.91
CA ARG A 49 -1.58 26.41 -5.83
C ARG A 49 -0.32 25.94 -5.10
N GLU A 50 0.31 26.80 -4.32
CA GLU A 50 1.48 26.47 -3.53
C GLU A 50 1.20 25.35 -2.53
N LEU A 51 0.09 25.47 -1.78
CA LEU A 51 -0.34 24.47 -0.82
C LEU A 51 -0.66 23.12 -1.48
N SER A 52 -1.32 23.15 -2.65
CA SER A 52 -1.63 21.95 -3.41
C SER A 52 -0.35 21.26 -3.93
N GLU A 53 0.63 22.03 -4.41
CA GLU A 53 1.92 21.50 -4.82
C GLU A 53 2.75 20.99 -3.62
N GLU A 54 2.58 21.58 -2.46
CA GLU A 54 3.25 21.14 -1.22
C GLU A 54 2.59 19.91 -0.60
N ALA A 55 1.27 19.80 -0.68
CA ALA A 55 0.52 18.66 -0.16
C ALA A 55 0.56 17.45 -1.10
N GLN A 56 0.69 17.67 -2.41
CA GLN A 56 0.82 16.61 -3.39
C GLN A 56 2.28 16.22 -3.61
N GLN A 57 2.49 14.98 -4.07
CA GLN A 57 3.81 14.47 -4.40
C GLN A 57 4.35 15.15 -5.67
N SER A 58 4.81 16.38 -5.54
CA SER A 58 5.42 17.09 -6.65
C SER A 58 6.79 16.48 -6.99
N SER A 59 6.99 16.11 -8.27
CA SER A 59 8.27 15.67 -8.81
C SER A 59 9.12 16.82 -9.36
N ARG A 60 8.71 18.06 -9.10
CA ARG A 60 9.45 19.24 -9.55
C ARG A 60 10.84 19.27 -8.91
N PRO A 61 11.89 19.70 -9.65
CA PRO A 61 13.27 19.73 -9.16
C PRO A 61 13.46 20.55 -7.87
N ASP A 62 12.66 21.61 -7.68
CA ASP A 62 12.69 22.47 -6.50
C ASP A 62 11.99 21.87 -5.27
N LYS A 63 11.17 20.84 -5.47
CA LYS A 63 10.42 20.14 -4.42
C LYS A 63 11.00 18.79 -4.02
N ILE A 64 11.93 18.22 -4.80
CA ILE A 64 12.61 16.97 -4.46
C ILE A 64 13.92 17.24 -3.70
N SER A 65 14.34 16.29 -2.87
CA SER A 65 15.63 16.38 -2.18
C SER A 65 16.80 16.10 -3.14
N GLN A 66 17.98 16.63 -2.83
CA GLN A 66 19.21 16.32 -3.58
C GLN A 66 19.49 14.81 -3.62
N GLN A 67 19.14 14.08 -2.55
CA GLN A 67 19.27 12.62 -2.53
C GLN A 67 18.38 11.93 -3.57
N GLN A 68 17.23 12.50 -3.89
CA GLN A 68 16.31 11.98 -4.91
C GLN A 68 16.71 12.40 -6.34
N ALA A 69 17.54 13.43 -6.50
CA ALA A 69 17.95 13.91 -7.79
C ALA A 69 18.88 12.91 -8.53
N GLY A 70 19.71 12.16 -7.78
CA GLY A 70 20.63 11.16 -8.32
C GLY A 70 19.93 9.86 -8.78
N PRO A 71 20.55 9.08 -9.68
CA PRO A 71 19.97 7.83 -10.19
C PRO A 71 19.63 6.80 -9.10
N LEU A 72 20.53 6.58 -8.15
CA LEU A 72 20.31 5.68 -7.01
C LEU A 72 19.21 6.20 -6.08
N GLY A 73 19.20 7.51 -5.83
CA GLY A 73 18.15 8.13 -5.02
C GLY A 73 16.76 7.97 -5.64
N ARG A 74 16.64 8.09 -6.96
CA ARG A 74 15.37 7.87 -7.68
C ARG A 74 14.86 6.45 -7.51
N VAL A 75 15.72 5.46 -7.48
CA VAL A 75 15.33 4.06 -7.32
C VAL A 75 15.01 3.72 -5.87
N ILE A 76 15.84 4.15 -4.92
CA ILE A 76 15.67 3.83 -3.49
C ILE A 76 14.52 4.65 -2.88
N LEU A 77 14.44 5.93 -3.23
CA LEU A 77 13.48 6.87 -2.65
C LEU A 77 12.26 7.13 -3.56
N ALA A 78 11.98 6.24 -4.53
CA ALA A 78 10.91 6.41 -5.51
C ALA A 78 9.53 6.68 -4.88
N PHE A 79 9.26 6.11 -3.68
CA PHE A 79 8.01 6.30 -2.93
C PHE A 79 8.22 7.03 -1.60
N ALA A 80 9.38 7.65 -1.41
CA ALA A 80 9.70 8.37 -0.18
C ALA A 80 9.43 9.88 -0.25
N ASN A 81 8.87 10.38 -1.36
CA ASN A 81 8.57 11.82 -1.53
C ASN A 81 7.73 12.37 -0.38
N THR A 82 6.61 11.73 -0.10
CA THR A 82 5.70 12.16 0.97
C THR A 82 6.34 12.10 2.36
N PRO A 83 6.94 10.97 2.81
CA PRO A 83 7.65 10.95 4.09
C PRO A 83 8.77 11.98 4.19
N MET A 84 9.54 12.18 3.14
CA MET A 84 10.63 13.17 3.13
C MET A 84 10.13 14.62 3.16
N GLN A 85 9.00 14.89 2.52
CA GLN A 85 8.35 16.19 2.58
C GLN A 85 7.83 16.48 3.99
N TYR A 86 7.16 15.52 4.60
CA TYR A 86 6.68 15.65 5.99
C TYR A 86 7.82 15.82 6.98
N ALA A 87 8.92 15.10 6.80
CA ALA A 87 10.11 15.28 7.62
C ALA A 87 10.72 16.69 7.48
N ARG A 88 10.67 17.28 6.29
CA ARG A 88 11.12 18.67 6.06
C ARG A 88 10.21 19.68 6.77
N LEU A 89 8.88 19.51 6.67
CA LEU A 89 7.90 20.35 7.36
C LEU A 89 8.07 20.28 8.87
N GLN A 90 8.19 19.06 9.41
CA GLN A 90 8.46 18.86 10.85
C GLN A 90 9.78 19.47 11.29
N LYS A 91 10.87 19.24 10.53
CA LYS A 91 12.19 19.84 10.83
C LYS A 91 12.09 21.36 10.90
N ARG A 92 11.42 21.99 9.93
CA ARG A 92 11.22 23.44 9.89
C ARG A 92 10.44 23.92 11.12
N ALA A 93 9.30 23.29 11.40
CA ALA A 93 8.48 23.63 12.55
C ALA A 93 9.22 23.44 13.89
N ILE A 94 10.01 22.38 14.05
CA ILE A 94 10.87 22.16 15.23
C ILE A 94 11.94 23.27 15.33
N GLN A 95 12.59 23.63 14.21
CA GLN A 95 13.58 24.70 14.21
C GLN A 95 12.95 26.06 14.59
N ASP A 96 11.74 26.32 14.10
CA ASP A 96 11.00 27.55 14.41
C ASP A 96 10.56 27.58 15.89
N LEU A 97 10.16 26.43 16.46
CA LEU A 97 9.89 26.29 17.90
C LEU A 97 11.13 26.55 18.75
N ILE A 98 12.27 25.96 18.39
CA ILE A 98 13.54 26.13 19.12
C ILE A 98 14.02 27.58 19.05
N ASN A 99 13.86 28.23 17.90
CA ASN A 99 14.31 29.59 17.67
C ASN A 99 13.25 30.67 18.08
N GLY A 100 12.10 30.25 18.60
CA GLY A 100 11.02 31.17 19.00
C GLY A 100 10.40 31.92 17.80
N ARG A 101 10.36 31.32 16.61
CA ARG A 101 9.83 31.94 15.39
C ARG A 101 8.39 31.51 15.13
N GLY A 102 7.57 32.47 14.71
CA GLY A 102 6.16 32.20 14.36
C GLY A 102 5.28 31.86 15.56
N ASP A 103 4.08 31.35 15.29
CA ASP A 103 3.16 30.92 16.35
C ASP A 103 3.55 29.50 16.83
N TRP A 104 3.81 29.39 18.14
CA TRP A 104 4.19 28.11 18.74
C TRP A 104 3.08 27.05 18.61
N LYS A 105 1.80 27.45 18.62
CA LYS A 105 0.66 26.53 18.46
C LYS A 105 0.59 25.97 17.04
N GLU A 106 0.82 26.81 16.05
CA GLU A 106 0.88 26.39 14.64
C GLU A 106 2.04 25.43 14.40
N ASN A 107 3.24 25.79 14.85
CA ASN A 107 4.42 24.94 14.72
C ASN A 107 4.26 23.59 15.44
N MET A 108 3.72 23.61 16.66
CA MET A 108 3.41 22.39 17.41
C MET A 108 2.34 21.56 16.69
N GLY A 109 1.32 22.20 16.13
CA GLY A 109 0.30 21.56 15.31
C GLY A 109 0.89 20.83 14.10
N ILE A 110 1.83 21.46 13.40
CA ILE A 110 2.56 20.84 12.26
C ILE A 110 3.34 19.61 12.71
N VAL A 111 4.08 19.71 13.82
CA VAL A 111 4.87 18.58 14.36
C VAL A 111 3.96 17.40 14.74
N LEU A 112 2.88 17.66 15.46
CA LEU A 112 1.93 16.63 15.89
C LEU A 112 1.18 16.02 14.69
N TYR A 113 0.76 16.83 13.74
CA TYR A 113 0.00 16.37 12.58
C TYR A 113 0.86 15.47 11.68
N TYR A 114 1.98 15.97 11.19
CA TYR A 114 2.82 15.21 10.25
C TYR A 114 3.67 14.13 10.93
N GLY A 115 4.06 14.33 12.19
CA GLY A 115 4.85 13.33 12.93
C GLY A 115 4.03 12.19 13.48
N PHE A 116 2.80 12.43 13.85
CA PHE A 116 2.00 11.43 14.54
C PHE A 116 0.63 11.19 13.89
N LEU A 117 -0.24 12.19 13.85
CA LEU A 117 -1.64 12.01 13.52
C LEU A 117 -1.86 11.47 12.10
N GLN A 118 -1.20 12.05 11.12
CA GLN A 118 -1.33 11.63 9.73
C GLN A 118 -0.79 10.22 9.52
N ASN A 119 0.38 9.89 10.07
CA ASN A 119 0.94 8.54 10.00
C ASN A 119 0.04 7.52 10.69
N LEU A 120 -0.54 7.86 11.85
CA LEU A 120 -1.50 7.02 12.56
C LEU A 120 -2.74 6.75 11.70
N ILE A 121 -3.35 7.80 11.14
CA ILE A 121 -4.55 7.67 10.29
C ILE A 121 -4.27 6.76 9.08
N PHE A 122 -3.18 7.01 8.35
CA PHE A 122 -2.86 6.21 7.17
C PHE A 122 -2.57 4.74 7.49
N ASN A 123 -1.77 4.49 8.53
CA ASN A 123 -1.45 3.12 8.91
C ASN A 123 -2.64 2.40 9.54
N ALA A 124 -3.48 3.10 10.31
CA ALA A 124 -4.70 2.53 10.87
C ALA A 124 -5.73 2.23 9.76
N LEU A 125 -5.92 3.15 8.81
CA LEU A 125 -6.81 2.95 7.66
C LEU A 125 -6.33 1.79 6.78
N GLN A 126 -5.05 1.73 6.48
CA GLN A 126 -4.47 0.63 5.73
C GLN A 126 -4.67 -0.71 6.46
N THR A 127 -4.39 -0.76 7.75
CA THR A 127 -4.60 -1.97 8.57
C THR A 127 -6.07 -2.36 8.63
N ALA A 128 -6.99 -1.39 8.76
CA ALA A 128 -8.42 -1.65 8.75
C ALA A 128 -8.90 -2.20 7.39
N LEU A 129 -8.44 -1.61 6.29
CA LEU A 129 -8.75 -2.11 4.94
C LEU A 129 -8.23 -3.54 4.74
N PHE A 130 -7.00 -3.82 5.15
CA PHE A 130 -6.45 -5.17 5.07
C PHE A 130 -7.18 -6.15 5.99
N ALA A 131 -7.57 -5.74 7.20
CA ALA A 131 -8.33 -6.59 8.12
C ALA A 131 -9.75 -6.91 7.61
N VAL A 132 -10.36 -6.01 6.83
CA VAL A 132 -11.66 -6.26 6.18
C VAL A 132 -11.51 -7.17 4.96
N MET A 133 -10.41 -7.02 4.21
CA MET A 133 -10.17 -7.75 2.97
C MET A 133 -9.50 -9.12 3.19
N PHE A 134 -8.72 -9.25 4.26
CA PHE A 134 -7.97 -10.47 4.58
C PHE A 134 -8.20 -10.77 6.06
N ASP A 135 -8.91 -11.85 6.33
CA ASP A 135 -9.06 -12.41 7.68
C ASP A 135 -7.72 -13.08 8.05
N ASP A 136 -6.75 -12.25 8.42
CA ASP A 136 -5.42 -12.71 8.81
C ASP A 136 -5.50 -13.13 10.28
N ASP A 137 -5.75 -14.43 10.50
CA ASP A 137 -5.68 -15.12 11.80
C ASP A 137 -4.23 -15.25 12.32
N ASP A 138 -3.29 -14.39 11.86
CA ASP A 138 -1.94 -14.34 12.41
C ASP A 138 -1.97 -13.69 13.81
N GLU A 139 -2.25 -14.53 14.82
CA GLU A 139 -2.24 -14.17 16.25
C GLU A 139 -0.89 -13.60 16.72
N LEU A 140 0.19 -13.81 15.96
CA LEU A 140 1.56 -13.44 16.31
C LEU A 140 1.89 -11.95 16.11
N ASP A 141 1.05 -11.20 15.41
CA ASP A 141 1.29 -9.77 15.17
C ASP A 141 0.03 -8.94 15.43
N PRO A 142 -0.16 -8.49 16.66
CA PRO A 142 -1.35 -7.72 17.04
C PRO A 142 -1.47 -6.47 16.16
N LYS A 143 -2.70 -6.15 15.73
CA LYS A 143 -3.01 -5.03 14.81
C LYS A 143 -2.34 -3.71 15.23
N GLY A 144 -2.19 -3.48 16.54
CA GLY A 144 -1.46 -2.34 17.09
C GLY A 144 0.04 -2.35 16.77
N GLY A 145 0.68 -3.52 16.79
CA GLY A 145 2.10 -3.67 16.43
C GLY A 145 2.36 -3.35 14.96
N ARG A 146 1.48 -3.75 14.05
CA ARG A 146 1.58 -3.41 12.61
C ARG A 146 1.46 -1.91 12.38
N ILE A 147 0.52 -1.24 13.04
CA ILE A 147 0.35 0.22 12.96
C ILE A 147 1.60 0.92 13.47
N ALA A 148 2.10 0.56 14.64
CA ALA A 148 3.30 1.16 15.24
C ALA A 148 4.55 0.94 14.35
N ASN A 149 4.70 -0.27 13.79
CA ASN A 149 5.78 -0.57 12.87
C ASN A 149 5.70 0.25 11.57
N GLY A 150 4.51 0.38 10.99
CA GLY A 150 4.27 1.19 9.80
C GLY A 150 4.53 2.68 10.04
N MET A 151 4.15 3.21 11.21
CA MET A 151 4.46 4.58 11.62
C MET A 151 5.98 4.80 11.75
N ALA A 152 6.68 3.88 12.41
CA ALA A 152 8.13 3.92 12.56
C ALA A 152 8.83 3.88 11.18
N ASP A 153 8.39 3.03 10.26
CA ASP A 153 8.91 2.96 8.90
C ASP A 153 8.69 4.27 8.14
N SER A 154 7.52 4.88 8.26
CA SER A 154 7.21 6.15 7.62
C SER A 154 8.13 7.28 8.11
N LEU A 155 8.33 7.39 9.43
CA LEU A 155 9.22 8.37 10.03
C LEU A 155 10.69 8.13 9.61
N LEU A 156 11.17 6.89 9.66
CA LEU A 156 12.53 6.55 9.25
C LEU A 156 12.76 6.88 7.77
N ARG A 157 11.84 6.52 6.88
CA ARG A 157 11.95 6.83 5.45
C ARG A 157 11.96 8.33 5.17
N GLY A 158 11.36 9.14 6.03
CA GLY A 158 11.45 10.59 5.98
C GLY A 158 12.88 11.13 6.13
N LEU A 159 13.79 10.37 6.77
CA LEU A 159 15.20 10.71 6.89
C LEU A 159 16.05 10.37 5.63
N GLY A 160 15.40 10.01 4.53
CA GLY A 160 16.04 9.72 3.25
C GLY A 160 16.70 8.34 3.19
N ILE A 161 17.81 8.23 2.46
CA ILE A 161 18.47 6.95 2.19
C ILE A 161 18.90 6.24 3.47
N TYR A 162 19.48 6.97 4.42
CA TYR A 162 19.91 6.39 5.70
C TYR A 162 18.74 5.85 6.50
N GLY A 163 17.65 6.60 6.59
CA GLY A 163 16.44 6.16 7.25
C GLY A 163 15.77 4.97 6.56
N ALA A 164 15.79 4.91 5.23
CA ALA A 164 15.32 3.77 4.47
C ALA A 164 16.14 2.51 4.75
N ALA A 165 17.48 2.64 4.88
CA ALA A 165 18.36 1.53 5.25
C ALA A 165 18.07 1.01 6.67
N VAL A 166 17.89 1.92 7.64
CA VAL A 166 17.53 1.55 9.02
C VAL A 166 16.17 0.86 9.06
N ALA A 167 15.16 1.38 8.34
CA ALA A 167 13.83 0.75 8.25
C ALA A 167 13.91 -0.67 7.66
N ALA A 168 14.70 -0.84 6.59
CA ALA A 168 14.89 -2.16 5.97
C ALA A 168 15.60 -3.14 6.92
N GLY A 169 16.63 -2.70 7.63
CA GLY A 169 17.33 -3.50 8.65
C GLY A 169 16.42 -3.92 9.79
N LYS A 170 15.62 -2.98 10.33
CA LYS A 170 14.62 -3.26 11.35
C LYS A 170 13.61 -4.32 10.86
N ASN A 171 13.07 -4.17 9.66
CA ASN A 171 12.09 -5.10 9.11
C ASN A 171 12.69 -6.48 8.84
N MET A 172 13.95 -6.55 8.44
CA MET A 172 14.68 -7.81 8.31
C MET A 172 14.80 -8.55 9.65
N ILE A 173 15.13 -7.83 10.72
CA ILE A 173 15.25 -8.40 12.07
C ILE A 173 13.87 -8.88 12.57
N LEU A 174 12.82 -8.06 12.43
CA LEU A 174 11.47 -8.43 12.84
C LEU A 174 10.98 -9.67 12.09
N GLU A 175 11.22 -9.74 10.79
CA GLU A 175 10.84 -10.92 10.00
C GLU A 175 11.69 -12.15 10.39
N ALA A 176 12.98 -12.00 10.71
CA ALA A 176 13.79 -13.11 11.18
C ALA A 176 13.26 -13.67 12.52
N ILE A 177 12.86 -12.80 13.45
CA ILE A 177 12.22 -13.20 14.71
C ILE A 177 10.92 -13.94 14.42
N ARG A 178 10.03 -13.37 13.57
CA ARG A 178 8.78 -14.03 13.18
C ARG A 178 9.02 -15.40 12.53
N GLN A 179 10.05 -15.54 11.69
CA GLN A 179 10.38 -16.83 11.07
C GLN A 179 10.90 -17.84 12.08
N SER A 180 11.63 -17.42 13.12
CA SER A 180 12.13 -18.33 14.16
C SER A 180 11.01 -18.99 15.00
N GLU A 181 9.84 -18.35 15.08
CA GLU A 181 8.66 -18.86 15.78
C GLU A 181 7.84 -19.85 14.94
N LYS A 182 8.08 -19.93 13.64
CA LYS A 182 7.34 -20.82 12.74
C LYS A 182 7.88 -22.26 12.77
N LYS A 183 6.98 -23.23 12.67
CA LYS A 183 7.34 -24.66 12.55
C LYS A 183 8.24 -24.97 11.34
N ARG A 184 8.16 -24.16 10.28
CA ARG A 184 9.00 -24.25 9.08
C ARG A 184 9.50 -22.85 8.72
N PRO A 185 10.64 -22.42 9.28
CA PRO A 185 11.18 -21.09 9.05
C PRO A 185 11.65 -20.93 7.59
N ASP A 186 11.33 -19.78 6.98
CA ASP A 186 11.84 -19.37 5.67
C ASP A 186 12.64 -18.07 5.83
N TYR A 187 13.90 -18.20 6.23
CA TYR A 187 14.79 -17.06 6.45
C TYR A 187 15.12 -16.29 5.16
N GLN A 188 14.83 -16.84 3.98
CA GLN A 188 14.94 -16.09 2.73
C GLN A 188 13.95 -14.90 2.73
N ASN A 189 12.80 -15.03 3.41
CA ASN A 189 11.87 -13.91 3.57
C ASN A 189 12.50 -12.77 4.38
N ALA A 190 13.24 -13.08 5.45
CA ALA A 190 13.93 -12.06 6.24
C ALA A 190 15.02 -11.37 5.40
N ALA A 191 15.82 -12.12 4.64
CA ALA A 191 16.82 -11.53 3.75
C ALA A 191 16.19 -10.64 2.67
N LEU A 192 15.02 -11.00 2.15
CA LEU A 192 14.30 -10.19 1.16
C LEU A 192 13.77 -8.87 1.73
N GLN A 193 13.60 -8.76 3.04
CA GLN A 193 13.24 -7.48 3.66
C GLN A 193 14.37 -6.43 3.51
N ALA A 194 15.62 -6.84 3.35
CA ALA A 194 16.68 -5.89 3.01
C ALA A 194 16.41 -5.16 1.69
N LEU A 195 15.73 -5.80 0.73
CA LEU A 195 15.33 -5.19 -0.53
C LEU A 195 14.22 -4.14 -0.37
N SER A 196 13.55 -4.09 0.79
CA SER A 196 12.52 -3.09 1.08
C SER A 196 13.09 -1.67 1.15
N ILE A 197 14.41 -1.50 1.16
CA ILE A 197 15.07 -0.21 0.97
C ILE A 197 14.64 0.44 -0.36
N SER A 198 14.39 -0.37 -1.38
CA SER A 198 13.87 0.08 -2.68
C SER A 198 12.58 -0.68 -3.03
N PRO A 199 11.40 -0.09 -2.76
CA PRO A 199 10.11 -0.73 -3.06
C PRO A 199 9.96 -1.20 -4.52
N PRO A 200 10.43 -0.46 -5.55
CA PRO A 200 10.36 -0.95 -6.93
C PRO A 200 11.16 -2.23 -7.16
N ILE A 201 12.39 -2.31 -6.62
CA ILE A 201 13.24 -3.50 -6.75
C ILE A 201 12.63 -4.67 -5.99
N SER A 202 12.22 -4.43 -4.74
CA SER A 202 11.56 -5.45 -3.90
C SER A 202 10.34 -6.05 -4.59
N SER A 203 9.47 -5.20 -5.17
CA SER A 203 8.29 -5.66 -5.91
C SER A 203 8.64 -6.57 -7.08
N LYS A 204 9.65 -6.21 -7.89
CA LYS A 204 10.09 -7.01 -9.05
C LYS A 204 10.65 -8.37 -8.62
N ILE A 205 11.53 -8.38 -7.62
CA ILE A 205 12.14 -9.61 -7.11
C ILE A 205 11.08 -10.52 -6.49
N ASN A 206 10.13 -9.97 -5.73
CA ASN A 206 9.03 -10.72 -5.16
C ASN A 206 8.13 -11.34 -6.24
N LYS A 207 7.88 -10.64 -7.36
CA LYS A 207 7.14 -11.20 -8.50
C LYS A 207 7.90 -12.37 -9.15
N LEU A 208 9.20 -12.22 -9.40
CA LEU A 208 10.04 -13.29 -9.96
C LEU A 208 10.10 -14.50 -9.03
N ARG A 209 10.30 -14.28 -7.72
CA ARG A 209 10.26 -15.36 -6.71
C ARG A 209 8.90 -16.05 -6.67
N SER A 210 7.81 -15.28 -6.68
CA SER A 210 6.46 -15.83 -6.70
C SER A 210 6.20 -16.66 -7.96
N ALA A 211 6.68 -16.20 -9.11
CA ALA A 211 6.62 -16.98 -10.36
C ALA A 211 7.37 -18.31 -10.26
N ALA A 212 8.61 -18.28 -9.74
CA ALA A 212 9.42 -19.47 -9.53
C ALA A 212 8.75 -20.45 -8.55
N LYS A 213 8.20 -19.95 -7.42
CA LYS A 213 7.44 -20.78 -6.48
C LYS A 213 6.17 -21.36 -7.11
N THR A 214 5.43 -20.57 -7.89
CA THR A 214 4.25 -21.08 -8.62
C THR A 214 4.65 -22.24 -9.52
N TRP A 215 5.74 -22.11 -10.28
CA TRP A 215 6.26 -23.15 -11.14
C TRP A 215 6.70 -24.41 -10.38
N GLN A 216 7.41 -24.21 -9.27
CA GLN A 216 7.94 -25.32 -8.45
C GLN A 216 6.83 -26.11 -7.75
N TYR A 217 5.88 -25.41 -7.11
CA TYR A 217 4.84 -26.07 -6.29
C TYR A 217 3.66 -26.60 -7.09
N ASN A 218 3.39 -26.06 -8.27
CA ASN A 218 2.27 -26.49 -9.11
C ASN A 218 2.74 -27.23 -10.37
N ARG A 219 3.93 -27.83 -10.37
CA ARG A 219 4.50 -28.49 -11.53
C ARG A 219 3.58 -29.55 -12.12
N ASP A 220 2.95 -30.37 -11.26
CA ASP A 220 2.05 -31.44 -11.68
C ASP A 220 0.77 -30.90 -12.31
N ASP A 221 0.23 -29.80 -11.77
CA ASP A 221 -0.97 -29.15 -12.28
C ASP A 221 -0.67 -28.45 -13.62
N ILE A 222 0.50 -27.83 -13.75
CA ILE A 222 0.98 -27.21 -14.99
C ILE A 222 1.05 -28.25 -16.11
N MET A 223 1.58 -29.45 -15.83
CA MET A 223 1.72 -30.50 -16.81
C MET A 223 0.38 -31.16 -17.17
N LYS A 224 -0.57 -31.21 -16.20
CA LYS A 224 -1.89 -31.85 -16.42
C LYS A 224 -2.89 -30.96 -17.15
N GLN A 225 -2.84 -29.63 -16.89
CA GLN A 225 -3.87 -28.71 -17.40
C GLN A 225 -3.60 -28.20 -18.83
N GLY A 226 -2.42 -28.45 -19.39
CA GLY A 226 -2.08 -28.08 -20.77
C GLY A 226 -2.32 -26.57 -21.03
N LEU A 227 -3.10 -26.25 -22.06
CA LEU A 227 -3.40 -24.85 -22.45
C LEU A 227 -4.66 -24.27 -21.77
N SER A 228 -5.17 -24.91 -20.72
CA SER A 228 -6.30 -24.34 -19.96
C SER A 228 -5.93 -23.01 -19.29
N LEU A 229 -6.88 -22.07 -19.25
CA LEU A 229 -6.70 -20.78 -18.53
C LEU A 229 -6.49 -20.97 -17.03
N ASP A 230 -6.89 -22.11 -16.47
CA ASP A 230 -6.67 -22.46 -15.07
C ASP A 230 -5.22 -22.93 -14.80
N ASN A 231 -4.40 -23.03 -15.85
CA ASN A 231 -3.02 -23.48 -15.71
C ASN A 231 -2.18 -22.44 -14.96
N PRO A 232 -1.57 -22.80 -13.80
CA PRO A 232 -0.73 -21.90 -13.01
C PRO A 232 0.44 -21.29 -13.78
N ALA A 233 0.85 -21.89 -14.90
CA ALA A 233 1.92 -21.38 -15.75
C ALA A 233 1.61 -19.97 -16.27
N TYR A 234 0.36 -19.65 -16.62
CA TYR A 234 0.00 -18.32 -17.12
C TYR A 234 0.23 -17.25 -16.06
N LEU A 235 -0.14 -17.50 -14.80
CA LEU A 235 0.14 -16.58 -13.71
C LEU A 235 1.65 -16.41 -13.48
N ALA A 236 2.42 -17.48 -13.56
CA ALA A 236 3.87 -17.40 -13.44
C ALA A 236 4.48 -16.55 -14.56
N VAL A 237 4.08 -16.77 -15.81
CA VAL A 237 4.55 -16.01 -16.97
C VAL A 237 4.15 -14.54 -16.87
N THR A 238 2.90 -14.22 -16.50
CA THR A 238 2.45 -12.83 -16.36
C THR A 238 3.15 -12.09 -15.22
N LYS A 239 3.53 -12.77 -14.14
CA LYS A 239 4.38 -12.20 -13.07
C LYS A 239 5.79 -11.87 -13.58
N VAL A 240 6.40 -12.74 -14.39
CA VAL A 240 7.71 -12.47 -15.01
C VAL A 240 7.60 -11.28 -15.96
N LEU A 241 6.60 -11.26 -16.84
CA LEU A 241 6.36 -10.12 -17.74
C LEU A 241 6.20 -8.81 -16.96
N SER A 242 5.39 -8.83 -15.91
CA SER A 242 5.18 -7.64 -15.05
C SER A 242 6.47 -7.16 -14.37
N ALA A 243 7.35 -8.09 -13.98
CA ALA A 243 8.63 -7.74 -13.37
C ALA A 243 9.60 -7.09 -14.37
N LEU A 244 9.60 -7.56 -15.63
CA LEU A 244 10.53 -7.10 -16.67
C LEU A 244 10.05 -5.82 -17.38
N THR A 245 8.75 -5.73 -17.69
CA THR A 245 8.19 -4.68 -18.56
C THR A 245 7.52 -3.52 -17.81
N ASN A 246 7.31 -3.63 -16.50
CA ASN A 246 6.47 -2.73 -15.68
C ASN A 246 4.98 -2.69 -16.09
N ILE A 247 4.55 -3.53 -17.03
CA ILE A 247 3.13 -3.69 -17.38
C ILE A 247 2.50 -4.60 -16.31
N PRO A 248 1.39 -4.23 -15.66
CA PRO A 248 0.76 -5.04 -14.60
C PRO A 248 -0.02 -6.23 -15.18
N ALA A 249 0.64 -7.06 -16.02
CA ALA A 249 0.05 -8.20 -16.70
C ALA A 249 -0.49 -9.26 -15.72
N ASP A 250 0.21 -9.46 -14.61
CA ASP A 250 -0.22 -10.35 -13.51
C ASP A 250 -1.54 -9.89 -12.88
N ARG A 251 -1.69 -8.60 -12.64
CA ARG A 251 -2.94 -8.06 -12.07
C ARG A 251 -4.10 -8.10 -13.07
N LEU A 252 -3.82 -7.86 -14.34
CA LEU A 252 -4.83 -7.98 -15.41
C LEU A 252 -5.30 -9.42 -15.54
N PHE A 253 -4.37 -10.36 -15.55
CA PHE A 253 -4.69 -11.79 -15.60
C PHE A 253 -5.53 -12.22 -14.40
N MET A 254 -5.14 -11.86 -13.17
CA MET A 254 -5.90 -12.18 -11.95
C MET A 254 -7.31 -11.58 -11.98
N LYS A 255 -7.48 -10.35 -12.50
CA LYS A 255 -8.81 -9.77 -12.63
C LYS A 255 -9.70 -10.49 -13.63
N ILE A 256 -9.14 -10.90 -14.76
CA ILE A 256 -9.87 -11.69 -15.77
C ILE A 256 -10.26 -13.04 -15.17
N ASP A 257 -9.34 -13.69 -14.49
CA ASP A 257 -9.57 -14.97 -13.83
C ASP A 257 -10.63 -14.86 -12.71
N ASN A 258 -10.56 -13.83 -11.88
CA ASN A 258 -11.57 -13.53 -10.86
C ASN A 258 -12.97 -13.30 -11.47
N LEU A 259 -13.07 -12.51 -12.55
CA LEU A 259 -14.35 -12.29 -13.23
C LEU A 259 -14.90 -13.57 -13.81
N ARG A 260 -14.05 -14.41 -14.38
CA ARG A 260 -14.45 -15.73 -14.89
C ARG A 260 -14.97 -16.61 -13.75
N THR A 261 -14.21 -16.74 -12.67
CA THR A 261 -14.63 -17.53 -11.50
C THR A 261 -15.92 -17.00 -10.86
N ALA A 262 -16.12 -15.67 -10.87
CA ALA A 262 -17.35 -15.06 -10.38
C ALA A 262 -18.60 -15.44 -11.18
N THR A 263 -18.44 -15.83 -12.45
CA THR A 263 -19.55 -16.24 -13.35
C THR A 263 -19.76 -17.76 -13.35
N GLU A 264 -19.00 -18.51 -12.59
CA GLU A 264 -19.12 -19.97 -12.52
C GLU A 264 -20.27 -20.40 -11.61
N GLU A 265 -21.01 -21.43 -12.02
CA GLU A 265 -22.17 -21.94 -11.28
C GLU A 265 -21.86 -22.42 -9.85
N ASP A 266 -20.61 -22.87 -9.61
CA ASP A 266 -20.14 -23.34 -8.31
C ASP A 266 -19.77 -22.21 -7.33
N THR A 267 -19.79 -20.96 -7.76
CA THR A 267 -19.41 -19.79 -6.95
C THR A 267 -20.65 -19.20 -6.27
N GLU A 268 -20.60 -19.05 -4.95
CA GLU A 268 -21.71 -18.44 -4.20
C GLU A 268 -21.83 -16.94 -4.54
N MET A 269 -23.06 -16.40 -4.57
CA MET A 269 -23.34 -15.02 -4.98
C MET A 269 -22.46 -13.97 -4.24
N TRP A 270 -22.27 -14.13 -2.94
CA TRP A 270 -21.42 -13.24 -2.16
C TRP A 270 -19.94 -13.33 -2.55
N GLN A 271 -19.45 -14.54 -2.92
CA GLN A 271 -18.09 -14.75 -3.43
C GLN A 271 -17.93 -14.11 -4.81
N SER A 272 -18.95 -14.21 -5.68
CA SER A 272 -18.96 -13.54 -6.99
C SER A 272 -18.84 -12.03 -6.86
N ILE A 273 -19.58 -11.43 -5.92
CA ILE A 273 -19.49 -9.99 -5.63
C ILE A 273 -18.10 -9.65 -5.09
N ALA A 274 -17.57 -10.42 -4.16
CA ALA A 274 -16.25 -10.19 -3.59
C ALA A 274 -15.13 -10.29 -4.65
N LEU A 275 -15.20 -11.27 -5.55
CA LEU A 275 -14.27 -11.41 -6.70
C LEU A 275 -14.34 -10.22 -7.64
N ALA A 276 -15.55 -9.75 -7.96
CA ALA A 276 -15.76 -8.57 -8.80
C ALA A 276 -15.18 -7.30 -8.16
N LEU A 277 -15.25 -7.19 -6.83
CA LEU A 277 -14.64 -6.12 -6.04
C LEU A 277 -13.11 -6.25 -5.90
N GLY A 278 -12.53 -7.36 -6.38
CA GLY A 278 -11.09 -7.55 -6.45
C GLY A 278 -10.47 -8.37 -5.32
N TRP A 279 -11.30 -9.08 -4.55
CA TRP A 279 -10.80 -10.05 -3.57
C TRP A 279 -10.10 -11.20 -4.28
N ASP A 280 -9.10 -11.80 -3.65
CA ASP A 280 -8.45 -12.96 -4.21
C ASP A 280 -9.22 -14.26 -3.92
N GLN A 281 -9.07 -15.26 -4.80
CA GLN A 281 -9.79 -16.53 -4.72
C GLN A 281 -9.41 -17.33 -3.46
N TRP A 282 -8.17 -17.20 -2.97
CA TRP A 282 -7.69 -17.91 -1.80
C TRP A 282 -8.36 -17.43 -0.50
N SER A 283 -8.52 -16.12 -0.34
CA SER A 283 -9.19 -15.54 0.82
C SER A 283 -10.67 -15.92 0.88
N LEU A 284 -11.28 -16.21 -0.27
CA LEU A 284 -12.66 -16.68 -0.38
C LEU A 284 -12.81 -18.20 -0.24
N GLY A 285 -11.71 -18.92 0.00
CA GLY A 285 -11.71 -20.37 0.08
C GLY A 285 -11.85 -21.07 -1.27
N LEU A 286 -11.72 -20.32 -2.36
CA LEU A 286 -11.69 -20.85 -3.73
C LEU A 286 -10.23 -21.17 -4.10
N ASN A 287 -9.98 -22.39 -4.57
CA ASN A 287 -8.65 -22.76 -5.02
C ASN A 287 -8.57 -22.61 -6.55
N PRO A 288 -7.86 -21.61 -7.09
CA PRO A 288 -7.80 -21.36 -8.53
C PRO A 288 -7.17 -22.51 -9.32
N TYR A 289 -6.42 -23.41 -8.65
CA TYR A 289 -5.71 -24.51 -9.28
C TYR A 289 -6.35 -25.88 -9.02
N GLU A 290 -7.50 -25.93 -8.37
CA GLU A 290 -8.17 -27.19 -8.10
C GLU A 290 -8.93 -27.65 -9.34
N ILE A 291 -8.57 -28.84 -9.87
CA ILE A 291 -9.28 -29.44 -11.00
C ILE A 291 -10.72 -29.69 -10.56
N LYS A 292 -11.68 -29.03 -11.23
CA LYS A 292 -13.10 -29.18 -10.95
C LYS A 292 -13.50 -30.65 -11.06
N GLY A 293 -14.06 -31.20 -9.98
CA GLY A 293 -14.45 -32.61 -9.89
C GLY A 293 -13.54 -33.49 -9.04
N SER A 294 -12.42 -32.99 -8.51
CA SER A 294 -11.57 -33.76 -7.60
C SER A 294 -12.24 -33.96 -6.23
N SER A 295 -12.23 -35.21 -5.74
CA SER A 295 -12.84 -35.63 -4.47
C SER A 295 -12.34 -34.92 -3.19
N LYS A 296 -11.29 -34.09 -3.30
CA LYS A 296 -10.75 -33.27 -2.21
C LYS A 296 -11.69 -32.15 -1.76
N LYS A 297 -12.59 -31.64 -2.64
CA LYS A 297 -13.61 -30.63 -2.28
C LYS A 297 -14.55 -31.10 -1.15
N LYS A 298 -14.95 -32.37 -1.14
CA LYS A 298 -15.83 -32.94 -0.10
C LYS A 298 -15.18 -33.01 1.30
N LYS A 299 -13.87 -33.23 1.41
CA LYS A 299 -13.15 -33.31 2.68
C LYS A 299 -12.98 -31.92 3.33
N ARG A 300 -12.80 -30.88 2.54
CA ARG A 300 -12.60 -29.50 3.05
C ARG A 300 -13.90 -28.85 3.56
N LYS A 301 -15.03 -29.02 2.85
CA LYS A 301 -16.35 -28.58 3.33
C LYS A 301 -16.77 -29.27 4.65
N ARG A 302 -16.39 -30.53 4.86
CA ARG A 302 -16.60 -31.24 6.12
C ARG A 302 -15.72 -30.71 7.27
N SER A 303 -14.49 -30.31 7.00
CA SER A 303 -13.55 -29.76 7.99
C SER A 303 -14.01 -28.38 8.52
N ILE A 304 -14.50 -27.51 7.67
CA ILE A 304 -15.02 -26.18 8.07
C ILE A 304 -16.31 -26.34 8.87
N ARG A 305 -17.27 -27.20 8.45
CA ARG A 305 -18.48 -27.48 9.21
C ARG A 305 -18.20 -28.13 10.59
N SER A 306 -17.15 -28.94 10.71
CA SER A 306 -16.78 -29.56 12.00
C SER A 306 -16.11 -28.55 12.95
N LYS A 307 -15.37 -27.57 12.44
CA LYS A 307 -14.79 -26.47 13.25
C LYS A 307 -15.88 -25.51 13.78
N VAL A 308 -16.84 -25.14 12.94
CA VAL A 308 -17.96 -24.27 13.35
C VAL A 308 -18.82 -24.96 14.40
N ARG A 309 -19.06 -26.27 14.30
CA ARG A 309 -19.83 -27.03 15.36
C ARG A 309 -19.07 -27.21 16.68
N ARG A 310 -17.72 -27.18 16.68
CA ARG A 310 -16.95 -27.26 17.93
C ARG A 310 -16.86 -25.93 18.66
N GLY A 311 -16.88 -24.79 17.94
CA GLY A 311 -16.90 -23.46 18.54
C GLY A 311 -18.21 -23.03 19.18
N SER A 312 -19.33 -23.76 18.97
CA SER A 312 -20.64 -23.46 19.58
C SER A 312 -20.97 -24.31 20.82
N ARG A 313 -20.00 -25.05 21.37
CA ARG A 313 -20.19 -25.94 22.54
C ARG A 313 -19.27 -25.63 23.72
N ASN A 314 -18.68 -24.44 23.76
CA ASN A 314 -18.01 -23.89 24.96
C ASN A 314 -18.70 -22.62 25.40
#